data_1c6a4499f670cce1e923ff7407111989
#
_entry.id   1c6a4499f670cce1e923ff7407111989
#
_cell.length_a   1.000
_cell.length_b   1.000
_cell.length_c   1.000
_cell.angle_alpha   90.00
_cell.angle_beta   90.00
_cell.angle_gamma   90.00
#
_symmetry.space_group_name_H-M   'P 1'
#
loop_
_entity.id
_entity.type
_entity.pdbx_description
1 polymer ?
#
loop_
_entity_poly.entity_id
_entity_poly.type
_entity_poly.pdbx_seq_one_letter_code
_entity_poly.pdbx_strand_id
1 'polypeptide(L)'
;MRLHTGIRAAAIIAATTLLAAGCTSGDDTTSSSPTGGSTEKAEKVDLTFWTWAPGMDDVVKAWNDANPDIQVTVNKQDGGDPAVTKLLTAIKAGSGAPDLMQTEYQKIPTLVAADALADISGAVDSSIAGHFADGTWQSVTLGGDAVYGIPQDSGPMEFYYREDIFTKYKLDVPTTWAEYADVATKLHEADPKAYLGTFSATDAGWFTGLTQQAGASWWGINGDAWSVDIDSAASQKVASYWGDLVEKGVIDNKPMYTPEWNAALNDGTQAGWVSAIWAPGVLAGNAADTQGKWKMAPMPQWNAGDNATGNWGGSATSVTSQSKNVEAATKFATWMNTSQDAVNILVAKGGLYPADLPGQAEALSAPPAFFPNQPDFYTTATDIAKSVQPFTYGPNVNVAFSAYNDQFGKAAESKKASAFLTALTAMQKATVDDLLNSGFTVDE
;
A
#
# COMPACT_ATOMS: atom_id res chain seq x y z
N MET A 1 5.14 -37.54 -34.95
CA MET A 1 4.79 -38.25 -36.20
C MET A 1 3.72 -37.44 -36.91
N ARG A 2 4.09 -36.91 -38.14
CA ARG A 2 3.27 -36.27 -39.22
C ARG A 2 2.47 -35.00 -38.81
N LEU A 3 2.89 -33.79 -39.14
CA LEU A 3 2.89 -33.03 -40.42
C LEU A 3 1.62 -33.17 -41.28
N HIS A 4 0.91 -32.06 -41.44
CA HIS A 4 0.33 -31.63 -42.71
C HIS A 4 0.11 -30.13 -42.75
N THR A 5 0.66 -29.53 -43.62
CA THR A 5 0.88 -28.47 -44.55
C THR A 5 -0.36 -28.07 -45.38
N GLY A 6 -0.47 -26.77 -45.63
CA GLY A 6 -1.03 -26.14 -46.85
C GLY A 6 -2.41 -25.48 -46.62
N ILE A 7 -2.77 -24.33 -47.13
CA ILE A 7 -2.55 -23.73 -48.46
C ILE A 7 -2.92 -22.22 -48.36
N ARG A 8 -2.22 -21.42 -49.14
CA ARG A 8 -2.42 -19.97 -49.39
C ARG A 8 -3.62 -19.75 -50.34
N ALA A 9 -4.30 -18.61 -50.19
CA ALA A 9 -4.97 -17.97 -51.32
C ALA A 9 -4.90 -16.44 -51.18
N ALA A 10 -4.24 -15.81 -52.10
CA ALA A 10 -4.19 -14.37 -52.35
C ALA A 10 -5.33 -13.97 -53.27
N ALA A 11 -5.93 -12.81 -53.06
CA ALA A 11 -6.76 -12.13 -54.05
C ALA A 11 -6.42 -10.65 -54.10
N ILE A 12 -5.92 -10.23 -55.24
CA ILE A 12 -5.63 -8.84 -55.70
C ILE A 12 -6.81 -8.39 -56.57
N ILE A 13 -7.33 -7.18 -56.38
CA ILE A 13 -8.04 -6.36 -57.40
C ILE A 13 -7.92 -4.91 -56.91
N ALA A 14 -7.07 -4.09 -57.45
CA ALA A 14 -7.06 -3.31 -58.69
C ALA A 14 -7.86 -1.99 -58.60
N ALA A 15 -7.12 -0.92 -58.83
CA ALA A 15 -7.40 0.50 -58.81
C ALA A 15 -8.36 0.95 -59.93
N THR A 16 -9.01 2.13 -59.69
CA THR A 16 -9.37 3.03 -60.78
C THR A 16 -9.26 4.51 -60.34
N THR A 17 -8.35 5.18 -61.02
CA THR A 17 -8.13 6.61 -61.06
C THR A 17 -9.14 7.33 -61.94
N LEU A 18 -9.58 8.52 -61.56
CA LEU A 18 -10.14 9.50 -62.51
C LEU A 18 -9.60 10.88 -62.17
N LEU A 19 -8.78 11.37 -63.09
CA LEU A 19 -8.36 12.77 -63.21
C LEU A 19 -9.44 13.56 -63.90
N ALA A 20 -9.68 14.79 -63.45
CA ALA A 20 -10.21 15.83 -64.30
C ALA A 20 -9.49 17.14 -63.99
N ALA A 21 -8.73 17.60 -64.94
CA ALA A 21 -8.04 18.87 -64.98
C ALA A 21 -8.97 19.98 -65.48
N GLY A 22 -8.87 21.18 -64.94
CA GLY A 22 -9.49 22.38 -65.47
C GLY A 22 -8.66 23.59 -65.07
N CYS A 23 -7.85 24.11 -65.99
CA CYS A 23 -7.16 25.37 -65.91
C CYS A 23 -8.09 26.54 -66.38
N THR A 24 -8.10 27.65 -65.64
CA THR A 24 -8.13 28.97 -66.30
C THR A 24 -7.46 30.00 -65.36
N SER A 25 -6.68 30.83 -66.01
CA SER A 25 -5.84 31.92 -65.60
C SER A 25 -6.58 33.18 -65.21
N GLY A 26 -6.01 34.03 -64.34
CA GLY A 26 -6.29 35.47 -64.29
C GLY A 26 -6.11 36.17 -62.96
N ASP A 27 -4.95 36.84 -62.87
CA ASP A 27 -4.62 38.14 -62.22
C ASP A 27 -4.85 38.49 -60.75
N ASP A 28 -3.71 38.87 -60.19
CA ASP A 28 -3.35 39.85 -59.14
C ASP A 28 -4.47 40.54 -58.33
N THR A 29 -4.37 40.33 -56.99
CA THR A 29 -4.26 41.49 -56.07
C THR A 29 -3.88 41.01 -54.65
N THR A 30 -2.88 41.65 -54.06
CA THR A 30 -2.42 41.60 -52.68
C THR A 30 -3.52 41.68 -51.65
N SER A 31 -3.60 40.69 -50.75
CA SER A 31 -4.24 40.86 -49.42
C SER A 31 -3.65 39.90 -48.42
N SER A 32 -3.19 40.50 -47.33
CA SER A 32 -2.64 39.93 -46.11
C SER A 32 -3.39 38.71 -45.60
N SER A 33 -2.66 37.59 -45.42
CA SER A 33 -3.09 36.41 -44.67
C SER A 33 -3.24 36.76 -43.18
N PRO A 34 -4.39 36.49 -42.56
CA PRO A 34 -4.41 36.28 -41.13
C PRO A 34 -3.93 34.84 -40.88
N THR A 35 -2.81 34.71 -40.17
CA THR A 35 -2.38 33.48 -39.57
C THR A 35 -3.46 33.03 -38.56
N GLY A 36 -4.42 32.27 -39.03
CA GLY A 36 -5.33 31.54 -38.18
C GLY A 36 -4.56 30.40 -37.54
N GLY A 37 -4.05 30.63 -36.35
CA GLY A 37 -3.67 29.55 -35.48
C GLY A 37 -4.91 28.69 -35.25
N SER A 38 -4.97 27.51 -35.85
CA SER A 38 -5.85 26.47 -35.40
C SER A 38 -5.42 26.12 -33.99
N THR A 39 -6.10 26.65 -32.99
CA THR A 39 -6.12 26.02 -31.67
C THR A 39 -6.79 24.68 -31.89
N GLU A 40 -6.00 23.64 -32.09
CA GLU A 40 -6.46 22.27 -31.89
C GLU A 40 -7.07 22.25 -30.49
N LYS A 41 -8.38 22.04 -30.42
CA LYS A 41 -9.10 21.89 -29.19
C LYS A 41 -8.53 20.63 -28.58
N ALA A 42 -7.83 20.73 -27.44
CA ALA A 42 -7.29 19.58 -26.74
C ALA A 42 -8.40 18.54 -26.61
N GLU A 43 -8.12 17.31 -27.07
CA GLU A 43 -9.06 16.19 -26.99
C GLU A 43 -9.32 15.91 -25.50
N LYS A 44 -10.60 15.84 -25.11
CA LYS A 44 -10.95 15.56 -23.71
C LYS A 44 -10.57 14.14 -23.37
N VAL A 45 -9.93 13.96 -22.23
CA VAL A 45 -9.52 12.68 -21.68
C VAL A 45 -10.37 12.38 -20.46
N ASP A 46 -11.03 11.23 -20.47
CA ASP A 46 -11.77 10.69 -19.33
C ASP A 46 -10.98 9.49 -18.76
N LEU A 47 -10.59 9.60 -17.49
CA LEU A 47 -9.82 8.60 -16.75
C LEU A 47 -10.68 7.89 -15.70
N THR A 48 -10.42 6.62 -15.46
CA THR A 48 -11.02 5.84 -14.39
C THR A 48 -9.98 5.52 -13.31
N PHE A 49 -10.34 5.72 -12.05
CA PHE A 49 -9.45 5.50 -10.92
C PHE A 49 -10.08 4.51 -9.90
N TRP A 50 -9.44 3.35 -9.72
CA TRP A 50 -9.79 2.39 -8.67
C TRP A 50 -9.03 2.72 -7.38
N THR A 51 -9.75 2.95 -6.30
CA THR A 51 -9.18 3.33 -5.00
C THR A 51 -10.10 2.88 -3.86
N TRP A 52 -9.53 2.65 -2.70
CA TRP A 52 -10.26 2.33 -1.45
C TRP A 52 -10.14 3.43 -0.40
N ALA A 53 -9.16 4.35 -0.55
CA ALA A 53 -8.93 5.37 0.46
C ALA A 53 -10.12 6.33 0.60
N PRO A 54 -10.46 6.73 1.84
CA PRO A 54 -11.45 7.77 2.06
C PRO A 54 -11.00 9.13 1.48
N GLY A 55 -11.95 10.02 1.19
CA GLY A 55 -11.64 11.38 0.73
C GLY A 55 -11.30 11.53 -0.75
N MET A 56 -11.18 10.43 -1.52
CA MET A 56 -10.80 10.49 -2.93
C MET A 56 -11.82 11.20 -3.81
N ASP A 57 -13.10 11.18 -3.45
CA ASP A 57 -14.13 11.95 -4.18
C ASP A 57 -13.84 13.46 -4.11
N ASP A 58 -13.37 13.96 -2.96
CA ASP A 58 -13.03 15.38 -2.76
C ASP A 58 -11.75 15.76 -3.53
N VAL A 59 -10.74 14.88 -3.54
CA VAL A 59 -9.49 15.07 -4.31
C VAL A 59 -9.80 15.13 -5.80
N VAL A 60 -10.56 14.15 -6.31
CA VAL A 60 -10.93 14.08 -7.73
C VAL A 60 -11.80 15.25 -8.12
N LYS A 61 -12.71 15.71 -7.26
CA LYS A 61 -13.47 16.92 -7.50
C LYS A 61 -12.57 18.14 -7.66
N ALA A 62 -11.59 18.35 -6.78
CA ALA A 62 -10.66 19.47 -6.87
C ALA A 62 -9.85 19.44 -8.17
N TRP A 63 -9.38 18.24 -8.59
CA TRP A 63 -8.73 18.07 -9.87
C TRP A 63 -9.63 18.42 -11.06
N ASN A 64 -10.83 17.86 -11.10
CA ASN A 64 -11.76 18.01 -12.21
C ASN A 64 -12.20 19.47 -12.40
N ASP A 65 -12.39 20.20 -11.29
CA ASP A 65 -12.74 21.63 -11.33
C ASP A 65 -11.61 22.47 -11.95
N ALA A 66 -10.34 22.07 -11.73
CA ALA A 66 -9.16 22.77 -12.23
C ALA A 66 -8.71 22.31 -13.63
N ASN A 67 -9.10 21.10 -14.06
CA ASN A 67 -8.63 20.49 -15.30
C ASN A 67 -9.78 20.02 -16.20
N PRO A 68 -10.49 20.92 -16.88
CA PRO A 68 -11.68 20.59 -17.67
C PRO A 68 -11.41 19.64 -18.85
N ASP A 69 -10.16 19.54 -19.30
CA ASP A 69 -9.76 18.70 -20.43
C ASP A 69 -9.31 17.28 -19.99
N ILE A 70 -9.05 17.05 -18.68
CA ILE A 70 -8.70 15.74 -18.13
C ILE A 70 -9.59 15.47 -16.92
N GLN A 71 -10.61 14.67 -17.12
CA GLN A 71 -11.57 14.34 -16.09
C GLN A 71 -11.30 12.95 -15.51
N VAL A 72 -11.44 12.80 -14.19
CA VAL A 72 -11.24 11.55 -13.49
C VAL A 72 -12.54 11.10 -12.84
N THR A 73 -12.84 9.81 -12.91
CA THR A 73 -13.98 9.19 -12.22
C THR A 73 -13.48 8.17 -11.21
N VAL A 74 -13.83 8.38 -9.94
CA VAL A 74 -13.53 7.43 -8.85
C VAL A 74 -14.42 6.21 -8.96
N ASN A 75 -13.81 5.05 -8.82
CA ASN A 75 -14.48 3.76 -8.72
C ASN A 75 -13.99 3.06 -7.45
N LYS A 76 -14.79 3.12 -6.38
CA LYS A 76 -14.42 2.56 -5.07
C LYS A 76 -14.29 1.05 -5.16
N GLN A 77 -13.20 0.55 -4.62
CA GLN A 77 -12.87 -0.87 -4.54
C GLN A 77 -12.63 -1.29 -3.10
N ASP A 78 -12.68 -2.59 -2.84
CA ASP A 78 -12.04 -3.15 -1.66
C ASP A 78 -10.52 -3.07 -1.84
N GLY A 79 -9.77 -2.82 -0.76
CA GLY A 79 -8.30 -2.80 -0.79
C GLY A 79 -7.68 -4.21 -0.80
N GLY A 80 -6.35 -4.27 -0.89
CA GLY A 80 -5.59 -5.52 -0.74
C GLY A 80 -5.81 -6.54 -1.85
N ASP A 81 -5.80 -7.82 -1.48
CA ASP A 81 -5.88 -8.95 -2.43
C ASP A 81 -7.11 -8.97 -3.34
N PRO A 82 -8.32 -8.59 -2.90
CA PRO A 82 -9.49 -8.51 -3.79
C PRO A 82 -9.28 -7.54 -4.96
N ALA A 83 -8.71 -6.36 -4.72
CA ALA A 83 -8.45 -5.36 -5.76
C ALA A 83 -7.38 -5.86 -6.75
N VAL A 84 -6.30 -6.46 -6.25
CA VAL A 84 -5.23 -7.08 -7.06
C VAL A 84 -5.81 -8.18 -7.95
N THR A 85 -6.58 -9.11 -7.39
CA THR A 85 -7.20 -10.21 -8.13
C THR A 85 -8.12 -9.70 -9.26
N LYS A 86 -8.88 -8.64 -8.96
CA LYS A 86 -9.76 -8.00 -9.93
C LYS A 86 -8.97 -7.36 -11.08
N LEU A 87 -7.87 -6.64 -10.76
CA LEU A 87 -6.99 -6.06 -11.77
C LEU A 87 -6.37 -7.15 -12.65
N LEU A 88 -5.74 -8.16 -12.05
CA LEU A 88 -5.12 -9.26 -12.81
C LEU A 88 -6.12 -9.99 -13.71
N THR A 89 -7.38 -10.15 -13.27
CA THR A 89 -8.45 -10.71 -14.08
C THR A 89 -8.76 -9.84 -15.29
N ALA A 90 -8.85 -8.52 -15.12
CA ALA A 90 -9.11 -7.56 -16.20
C ALA A 90 -7.93 -7.51 -17.19
N ILE A 91 -6.69 -7.50 -16.70
CA ILE A 91 -5.47 -7.54 -17.54
C ILE A 91 -5.46 -8.82 -18.39
N LYS A 92 -5.70 -9.98 -17.77
CA LYS A 92 -5.77 -11.27 -18.50
C LYS A 92 -6.91 -11.32 -19.53
N ALA A 93 -8.02 -10.66 -19.26
CA ALA A 93 -9.15 -10.55 -20.18
C ALA A 93 -8.88 -9.55 -21.34
N GLY A 94 -7.83 -8.75 -21.27
CA GLY A 94 -7.50 -7.71 -22.24
C GLY A 94 -8.43 -6.50 -22.20
N SER A 95 -9.29 -6.38 -21.17
CA SER A 95 -10.24 -5.26 -21.03
C SER A 95 -10.79 -5.17 -19.61
N GLY A 96 -11.24 -3.96 -19.22
CA GLY A 96 -11.93 -3.72 -17.96
C GLY A 96 -11.03 -3.28 -16.82
N ALA A 97 -9.71 -3.13 -17.04
CA ALA A 97 -8.84 -2.46 -16.10
C ALA A 97 -9.10 -0.93 -16.11
N PRO A 98 -8.91 -0.23 -14.98
CA PRO A 98 -8.98 1.23 -14.93
C PRO A 98 -7.73 1.84 -15.56
N ASP A 99 -7.74 3.17 -15.77
CA ASP A 99 -6.51 3.89 -16.13
C ASP A 99 -5.54 3.98 -14.95
N LEU A 100 -6.07 4.23 -13.75
CA LEU A 100 -5.29 4.32 -12.52
C LEU A 100 -5.83 3.38 -11.45
N MET A 101 -4.92 2.90 -10.61
CA MET A 101 -5.25 2.11 -9.43
C MET A 101 -4.39 2.55 -8.24
N GLN A 102 -5.01 2.70 -7.07
CA GLN A 102 -4.27 2.72 -5.81
C GLN A 102 -3.66 1.33 -5.60
N THR A 103 -2.36 1.27 -5.30
CA THR A 103 -1.59 0.02 -5.28
C THR A 103 -0.72 -0.01 -4.04
N GLU A 104 -0.94 -0.97 -3.16
CA GLU A 104 -0.05 -1.16 -2.00
C GLU A 104 1.36 -1.53 -2.46
N TYR A 105 2.38 -0.98 -1.80
CA TYR A 105 3.78 -1.20 -2.19
C TYR A 105 4.15 -2.67 -2.31
N GLN A 106 3.71 -3.52 -1.37
CA GLN A 106 4.00 -4.95 -1.40
C GLN A 106 3.38 -5.70 -2.58
N LYS A 107 2.39 -5.10 -3.26
CA LYS A 107 1.71 -5.70 -4.42
C LYS A 107 2.34 -5.30 -5.75
N ILE A 108 3.11 -4.22 -5.80
CA ILE A 108 3.74 -3.71 -7.02
C ILE A 108 4.61 -4.79 -7.70
N PRO A 109 5.49 -5.54 -7.02
CA PRO A 109 6.30 -6.58 -7.67
C PRO A 109 5.45 -7.65 -8.37
N THR A 110 4.36 -8.11 -7.74
CA THR A 110 3.43 -9.08 -8.36
C THR A 110 2.73 -8.51 -9.59
N LEU A 111 2.31 -7.25 -9.53
CA LEU A 111 1.61 -6.59 -10.63
C LEU A 111 2.56 -6.31 -11.80
N VAL A 112 3.81 -5.95 -11.53
CA VAL A 112 4.86 -5.77 -12.55
C VAL A 112 5.20 -7.11 -13.21
N ALA A 113 5.39 -8.18 -12.43
CA ALA A 113 5.63 -9.53 -12.96
C ALA A 113 4.48 -10.06 -13.85
N ALA A 114 3.27 -9.54 -13.65
CA ALA A 114 2.08 -9.87 -14.45
C ALA A 114 1.82 -8.87 -15.59
N ASP A 115 2.75 -7.97 -15.91
CA ASP A 115 2.59 -6.91 -16.92
C ASP A 115 1.32 -6.06 -16.71
N ALA A 116 0.91 -5.86 -15.45
CA ALA A 116 -0.33 -5.16 -15.13
C ALA A 116 -0.17 -3.65 -14.97
N LEU A 117 1.04 -3.16 -14.75
CA LEU A 117 1.36 -1.75 -14.56
C LEU A 117 2.17 -1.20 -15.74
N ALA A 118 1.94 0.06 -16.07
CA ALA A 118 2.74 0.80 -17.06
C ALA A 118 4.01 1.35 -16.38
N ASP A 119 5.12 1.34 -17.12
CA ASP A 119 6.27 2.17 -16.80
C ASP A 119 5.97 3.62 -17.17
N ILE A 120 5.94 4.49 -16.16
CA ILE A 120 5.65 5.92 -16.32
C ILE A 120 6.92 6.78 -16.25
N SER A 121 8.12 6.20 -16.24
CA SER A 121 9.39 6.93 -16.13
C SER A 121 9.57 8.02 -17.18
N GLY A 122 9.05 7.80 -18.40
CA GLY A 122 9.06 8.78 -19.49
C GLY A 122 8.05 9.94 -19.35
N ALA A 123 7.10 9.85 -18.41
CA ALA A 123 6.02 10.82 -18.20
C ALA A 123 6.15 11.60 -16.88
N VAL A 124 7.11 11.24 -16.02
CA VAL A 124 7.40 11.94 -14.76
C VAL A 124 8.60 12.85 -14.88
N ASP A 125 8.59 13.97 -14.14
CA ASP A 125 9.77 14.82 -14.04
C ASP A 125 10.85 14.14 -13.20
N SER A 126 12.12 14.28 -13.58
CA SER A 126 13.26 13.66 -12.89
C SER A 126 13.43 14.14 -11.44
N SER A 127 12.88 15.30 -11.08
CA SER A 127 12.90 15.83 -9.71
C SER A 127 11.91 15.14 -8.77
N ILE A 128 10.95 14.36 -9.29
CA ILE A 128 9.87 13.77 -8.50
C ILE A 128 10.39 12.85 -7.38
N ALA A 129 11.49 12.14 -7.62
CA ALA A 129 12.12 11.27 -6.62
C ALA A 129 12.47 12.01 -5.32
N GLY A 130 12.88 13.28 -5.44
CA GLY A 130 13.24 14.13 -4.29
C GLY A 130 12.06 14.50 -3.37
N HIS A 131 10.83 14.21 -3.78
CA HIS A 131 9.64 14.37 -2.95
C HIS A 131 9.47 13.27 -1.91
N PHE A 132 10.14 12.13 -2.05
CA PHE A 132 9.89 10.93 -1.27
C PHE A 132 11.16 10.44 -0.56
N ALA A 133 10.98 9.72 0.54
CA ALA A 133 12.09 9.00 1.16
C ALA A 133 12.61 7.91 0.21
N ASP A 134 13.92 7.66 0.22
CA ASP A 134 14.61 6.73 -0.70
C ASP A 134 13.94 5.34 -0.73
N GLY A 135 13.63 4.76 0.43
CA GLY A 135 12.96 3.45 0.51
C GLY A 135 11.53 3.46 -0.04
N THR A 136 10.80 4.57 0.10
CA THR A 136 9.46 4.75 -0.47
C THR A 136 9.52 4.84 -1.99
N TRP A 137 10.47 5.63 -2.52
CA TRP A 137 10.71 5.71 -3.96
C TRP A 137 11.17 4.37 -4.55
N GLN A 138 12.06 3.67 -3.85
CA GLN A 138 12.51 2.35 -4.25
C GLN A 138 11.35 1.33 -4.35
N SER A 139 10.32 1.47 -3.52
CA SER A 139 9.15 0.59 -3.56
C SER A 139 8.34 0.70 -4.85
N VAL A 140 8.41 1.82 -5.57
CA VAL A 140 7.72 2.04 -6.85
C VAL A 140 8.63 1.89 -8.06
N THR A 141 9.96 1.88 -7.87
CA THR A 141 10.94 1.65 -8.94
C THR A 141 11.52 0.23 -8.92
N LEU A 142 11.30 -0.51 -7.84
CA LEU A 142 11.88 -1.84 -7.61
C LEU A 142 13.42 -1.84 -7.73
N GLY A 143 14.04 -0.68 -7.46
CA GLY A 143 15.49 -0.49 -7.55
C GLY A 143 16.04 -0.32 -8.97
N GLY A 144 15.17 -0.19 -9.99
CA GLY A 144 15.53 0.06 -11.39
C GLY A 144 15.24 1.49 -11.84
N ASP A 145 15.31 1.70 -13.16
CA ASP A 145 15.02 3.00 -13.81
C ASP A 145 13.55 3.19 -14.14
N ALA A 146 12.77 2.11 -14.19
CA ALA A 146 11.32 2.15 -14.43
C ALA A 146 10.58 2.70 -13.19
N VAL A 147 9.45 3.37 -13.42
CA VAL A 147 8.59 3.92 -12.36
C VAL A 147 7.19 3.34 -12.53
N TYR A 148 6.70 2.61 -11.54
CA TYR A 148 5.41 1.90 -11.59
C TYR A 148 4.28 2.57 -10.80
N GLY A 149 4.52 3.75 -10.24
CA GLY A 149 3.53 4.54 -9.54
C GLY A 149 4.12 5.77 -8.86
N ILE A 150 3.27 6.68 -8.44
CA ILE A 150 3.64 7.84 -7.61
C ILE A 150 3.26 7.52 -6.17
N PRO A 151 4.21 7.53 -5.22
CA PRO A 151 3.91 7.26 -3.81
C PRO A 151 2.82 8.18 -3.27
N GLN A 152 1.84 7.62 -2.57
CA GLN A 152 0.68 8.32 -2.03
C GLN A 152 0.79 8.51 -0.53
N ASP A 153 0.99 7.43 0.20
CA ASP A 153 1.06 7.41 1.66
C ASP A 153 2.09 6.40 2.15
N SER A 154 2.43 6.52 3.43
CA SER A 154 3.31 5.59 4.12
C SER A 154 2.60 4.98 5.32
N GLY A 155 3.09 3.84 5.78
CA GLY A 155 2.52 3.11 6.89
C GLY A 155 3.53 2.75 7.99
N PRO A 156 4.34 3.69 8.52
CA PRO A 156 5.20 3.39 9.66
C PRO A 156 4.37 2.87 10.82
N MET A 157 4.86 1.80 11.47
CA MET A 157 4.15 1.16 12.55
C MET A 157 4.41 1.82 13.90
N GLU A 158 3.38 1.84 14.72
CA GLU A 158 3.30 2.53 15.99
C GLU A 158 2.49 1.72 16.99
N PHE A 159 2.56 2.08 18.27
CA PHE A 159 1.72 1.52 19.31
C PHE A 159 0.67 2.51 19.74
N TYR A 160 -0.60 2.15 19.59
CA TYR A 160 -1.77 2.90 20.06
C TYR A 160 -2.30 2.29 21.35
N TYR A 161 -2.66 3.14 22.34
CA TYR A 161 -3.16 2.64 23.61
C TYR A 161 -4.23 3.55 24.22
N ARG A 162 -5.12 2.95 24.99
CA ARG A 162 -6.19 3.62 25.75
C ARG A 162 -5.60 4.25 27.01
N GLU A 163 -5.33 5.55 27.00
CA GLU A 163 -4.78 6.30 28.13
C GLU A 163 -5.63 6.17 29.39
N ASP A 164 -6.96 6.18 29.25
CA ASP A 164 -7.90 6.02 30.36
C ASP A 164 -7.81 4.62 31.02
N ILE A 165 -7.57 3.57 30.24
CA ILE A 165 -7.38 2.20 30.73
C ILE A 165 -6.01 2.06 31.40
N PHE A 166 -4.96 2.58 30.78
CA PHE A 166 -3.62 2.59 31.36
C PHE A 166 -3.61 3.30 32.73
N THR A 167 -4.30 4.45 32.79
CA THR A 167 -4.46 5.18 34.07
C THR A 167 -5.24 4.36 35.11
N LYS A 168 -6.37 3.75 34.71
CA LYS A 168 -7.22 2.93 35.59
C LYS A 168 -6.46 1.78 36.23
N TYR A 169 -5.65 1.07 35.47
CA TYR A 169 -4.91 -0.12 35.91
C TYR A 169 -3.46 0.20 36.32
N LYS A 170 -3.05 1.47 36.29
CA LYS A 170 -1.70 1.96 36.65
C LYS A 170 -0.61 1.23 35.83
N LEU A 171 -0.83 1.19 34.53
CA LEU A 171 0.10 0.61 33.56
C LEU A 171 1.02 1.67 33.01
N ASP A 172 2.28 1.35 32.85
CA ASP A 172 3.25 2.17 32.14
C ASP A 172 3.20 1.83 30.63
N VAL A 173 3.50 2.83 29.78
CA VAL A 173 3.59 2.59 28.33
C VAL A 173 4.85 1.78 28.04
N PRO A 174 4.74 0.57 27.45
CA PRO A 174 5.90 -0.28 27.24
C PRO A 174 6.83 0.30 26.17
N THR A 175 8.12 0.34 26.46
CA THR A 175 9.19 0.76 25.55
C THR A 175 9.91 -0.42 24.91
N THR A 176 9.75 -1.62 25.48
CA THR A 176 10.31 -2.86 24.96
C THR A 176 9.24 -3.94 24.82
N TRP A 177 9.48 -4.92 23.95
CA TRP A 177 8.60 -6.07 23.80
C TRP A 177 8.52 -6.93 25.08
N ALA A 178 9.56 -6.93 25.92
CA ALA A 178 9.51 -7.57 27.23
C ALA A 178 8.52 -6.85 28.15
N GLU A 179 8.59 -5.51 28.22
CA GLU A 179 7.63 -4.70 28.98
C GLU A 179 6.19 -4.81 28.42
N TYR A 180 6.03 -4.93 27.08
CA TYR A 180 4.72 -5.13 26.48
C TYR A 180 4.08 -6.45 26.96
N ALA A 181 4.86 -7.54 27.03
CA ALA A 181 4.41 -8.83 27.55
C ALA A 181 4.00 -8.74 29.03
N ASP A 182 4.78 -8.01 29.84
CA ASP A 182 4.47 -7.78 31.25
C ASP A 182 3.21 -6.95 31.44
N VAL A 183 3.02 -5.88 30.63
CA VAL A 183 1.81 -5.03 30.65
C VAL A 183 0.59 -5.83 30.21
N ALA A 184 0.71 -6.65 29.15
CA ALA A 184 -0.36 -7.52 28.69
C ALA A 184 -0.81 -8.50 29.78
N THR A 185 0.16 -9.10 30.47
CA THR A 185 -0.09 -10.03 31.58
C THR A 185 -0.79 -9.31 32.74
N LYS A 186 -0.24 -8.18 33.22
CA LYS A 186 -0.83 -7.39 34.31
C LYS A 186 -2.25 -6.93 34.02
N LEU A 187 -2.51 -6.47 32.78
CA LEU A 187 -3.84 -6.04 32.40
C LEU A 187 -4.83 -7.22 32.43
N HIS A 188 -4.47 -8.35 31.84
CA HIS A 188 -5.33 -9.51 31.75
C HIS A 188 -5.58 -10.17 33.13
N GLU A 189 -4.58 -10.17 34.04
CA GLU A 189 -4.77 -10.58 35.44
C GLU A 189 -5.73 -9.67 36.22
N ALA A 190 -5.64 -8.34 35.96
CA ALA A 190 -6.53 -7.36 36.60
C ALA A 190 -7.95 -7.38 36.04
N ASP A 191 -8.10 -7.68 34.76
CA ASP A 191 -9.39 -7.82 34.07
C ASP A 191 -9.28 -8.91 32.99
N PRO A 192 -9.76 -10.14 33.26
CA PRO A 192 -9.67 -11.27 32.33
C PRO A 192 -10.44 -11.10 31.00
N LYS A 193 -11.18 -10.01 30.85
CA LYS A 193 -11.84 -9.65 29.58
C LYS A 193 -11.04 -8.68 28.74
N ALA A 194 -10.05 -8.00 29.36
CA ALA A 194 -9.23 -6.99 28.70
C ALA A 194 -7.92 -7.60 28.15
N TYR A 195 -7.55 -7.16 26.96
CA TYR A 195 -6.33 -7.50 26.27
C TYR A 195 -5.57 -6.24 25.87
N LEU A 196 -4.24 -6.29 25.94
CA LEU A 196 -3.40 -5.18 25.50
C LEU A 196 -3.36 -5.08 23.98
N GLY A 197 -3.52 -6.18 23.28
CA GLY A 197 -3.48 -6.22 21.82
C GLY A 197 -4.03 -7.52 21.27
N THR A 198 -3.99 -7.64 19.95
CA THR A 198 -4.46 -8.79 19.18
C THR A 198 -3.34 -9.34 18.31
N PHE A 199 -3.17 -10.66 18.27
CA PHE A 199 -2.42 -11.32 17.21
C PHE A 199 -3.30 -11.50 15.99
N SER A 200 -2.95 -10.85 14.87
CA SER A 200 -3.73 -10.95 13.64
C SER A 200 -3.22 -12.09 12.76
N ALA A 201 -3.91 -13.22 12.83
CA ALA A 201 -3.60 -14.39 12.00
C ALA A 201 -4.09 -14.28 10.55
N THR A 202 -4.82 -13.22 10.21
CA THR A 202 -5.40 -12.98 8.88
C THR A 202 -4.84 -11.73 8.20
N ASP A 203 -3.77 -11.15 8.75
CA ASP A 203 -3.13 -9.97 8.21
C ASP A 203 -1.61 -10.17 8.12
N ALA A 204 -1.19 -10.71 7.00
CA ALA A 204 0.22 -10.94 6.72
C ALA A 204 1.05 -9.66 6.67
N GLY A 205 0.44 -8.54 6.24
CA GLY A 205 1.09 -7.22 6.19
C GLY A 205 1.48 -6.72 7.58
N TRP A 206 0.60 -6.91 8.57
CA TRP A 206 0.89 -6.61 9.96
C TRP A 206 2.09 -7.41 10.49
N PHE A 207 2.09 -8.70 10.23
CA PHE A 207 3.19 -9.57 10.67
C PHE A 207 4.50 -9.25 9.95
N THR A 208 4.43 -8.91 8.66
CA THR A 208 5.60 -8.45 7.88
C THR A 208 6.23 -7.23 8.52
N GLY A 209 5.45 -6.22 8.90
CA GLY A 209 5.97 -5.01 9.56
C GLY A 209 6.62 -5.30 10.91
N LEU A 210 6.10 -6.26 11.69
CA LEU A 210 6.73 -6.71 12.94
C LEU A 210 8.08 -7.40 12.69
N THR A 211 8.18 -8.24 11.65
CA THR A 211 9.42 -8.92 11.30
C THR A 211 10.44 -7.96 10.71
N GLN A 212 9.99 -6.97 9.92
CA GLN A 212 10.80 -5.87 9.42
C GLN A 212 11.44 -5.08 10.58
N GLN A 213 10.68 -4.71 11.61
CA GLN A 213 11.22 -4.07 12.81
C GLN A 213 12.30 -4.93 13.48
N ALA A 214 12.14 -6.25 13.47
CA ALA A 214 13.12 -7.18 14.04
C ALA A 214 14.37 -7.38 13.18
N GLY A 215 14.42 -6.76 11.98
CA GLY A 215 15.54 -6.82 11.05
C GLY A 215 15.43 -7.92 9.99
N ALA A 216 14.25 -8.51 9.78
CA ALA A 216 14.05 -9.44 8.68
C ALA A 216 13.88 -8.68 7.34
N SER A 217 14.32 -9.34 6.26
CA SER A 217 13.90 -9.05 4.89
C SER A 217 13.58 -10.39 4.24
N TRP A 218 12.34 -10.57 3.79
CA TRP A 218 11.86 -11.88 3.35
C TRP A 218 12.34 -12.29 1.97
N TRP A 219 12.64 -11.30 1.12
CA TRP A 219 13.20 -11.54 -0.20
C TRP A 219 14.48 -10.72 -0.38
N GLY A 220 15.31 -11.22 -1.24
CA GLY A 220 16.50 -10.54 -1.73
C GLY A 220 16.80 -10.97 -3.16
N ILE A 221 17.73 -10.26 -3.79
CA ILE A 221 18.23 -10.59 -5.12
C ILE A 221 19.73 -10.82 -5.01
N ASN A 222 20.19 -11.97 -5.49
CA ASN A 222 21.59 -12.32 -5.56
C ASN A 222 21.96 -12.69 -7.02
N GLY A 223 22.59 -11.75 -7.73
CA GLY A 223 22.79 -11.88 -9.18
C GLY A 223 21.45 -11.96 -9.92
N ASP A 224 21.20 -13.09 -10.57
CA ASP A 224 19.95 -13.36 -11.32
C ASP A 224 18.96 -14.26 -10.54
N ALA A 225 19.25 -14.54 -9.27
CA ALA A 225 18.43 -15.41 -8.43
C ALA A 225 17.73 -14.63 -7.33
N TRP A 226 16.52 -15.08 -6.98
CA TRP A 226 15.82 -14.65 -5.77
C TRP A 226 16.32 -15.44 -4.57
N SER A 227 16.53 -14.77 -3.44
CA SER A 227 16.62 -15.42 -2.14
C SER A 227 15.33 -15.22 -1.38
N VAL A 228 14.92 -16.24 -0.60
CA VAL A 228 13.73 -16.19 0.26
C VAL A 228 14.15 -16.60 1.67
N ASP A 229 13.96 -15.70 2.65
CA ASP A 229 14.37 -15.88 4.04
C ASP A 229 13.23 -15.48 5.01
N ILE A 230 12.03 -16.01 4.72
CA ILE A 230 10.82 -15.75 5.51
C ILE A 230 10.98 -16.32 6.93
N ASP A 231 11.57 -17.50 7.08
CA ASP A 231 11.80 -18.15 8.37
C ASP A 231 13.16 -17.81 9.00
N SER A 232 13.72 -16.64 8.68
CA SER A 232 14.92 -16.09 9.30
C SER A 232 14.86 -16.06 10.84
N ALA A 233 16.02 -15.99 11.48
CA ALA A 233 16.10 -15.86 12.94
C ALA A 233 15.29 -14.66 13.48
N ALA A 234 15.25 -13.55 12.74
CA ALA A 234 14.46 -12.37 13.10
C ALA A 234 12.96 -12.66 13.04
N SER A 235 12.47 -13.31 11.98
CA SER A 235 11.07 -13.71 11.86
C SER A 235 10.67 -14.77 12.90
N GLN A 236 11.55 -15.75 13.16
CA GLN A 236 11.34 -16.77 14.21
C GLN A 236 11.23 -16.13 15.60
N LYS A 237 12.01 -15.10 15.89
CA LYS A 237 11.94 -14.34 17.15
C LYS A 237 10.55 -13.70 17.32
N VAL A 238 10.01 -13.08 16.26
CA VAL A 238 8.66 -12.48 16.27
C VAL A 238 7.58 -13.55 16.43
N ALA A 239 7.65 -14.63 15.64
CA ALA A 239 6.69 -15.73 15.69
C ALA A 239 6.66 -16.39 17.07
N SER A 240 7.82 -16.66 17.67
CA SER A 240 7.91 -17.23 19.03
C SER A 240 7.32 -16.29 20.08
N TYR A 241 7.65 -14.99 20.02
CA TYR A 241 7.17 -14.00 20.97
C TYR A 241 5.63 -13.91 20.99
N TRP A 242 5.02 -13.75 19.82
CA TRP A 242 3.55 -13.66 19.72
C TRP A 242 2.88 -15.01 20.00
N GLY A 243 3.50 -16.11 19.59
CA GLY A 243 3.03 -17.46 19.90
C GLY A 243 2.99 -17.72 21.42
N ASP A 244 4.00 -17.28 22.15
CA ASP A 244 4.04 -17.38 23.63
C ASP A 244 2.92 -16.55 24.29
N LEU A 245 2.64 -15.36 23.81
CA LEU A 245 1.56 -14.51 24.34
C LEU A 245 0.17 -15.12 24.07
N VAL A 246 -0.02 -15.71 22.89
CA VAL A 246 -1.28 -16.41 22.52
C VAL A 246 -1.43 -17.68 23.36
N GLU A 247 -0.37 -18.46 23.57
CA GLU A 247 -0.41 -19.68 24.41
C GLU A 247 -0.72 -19.36 25.88
N LYS A 248 -0.15 -18.26 26.41
CA LYS A 248 -0.47 -17.74 27.75
C LYS A 248 -1.89 -17.17 27.85
N GLY A 249 -2.55 -16.89 26.74
CA GLY A 249 -3.90 -16.32 26.69
C GLY A 249 -3.97 -14.87 27.13
N VAL A 250 -2.85 -14.13 27.15
CA VAL A 250 -2.79 -12.70 27.58
C VAL A 250 -2.94 -11.71 26.41
N ILE A 251 -3.02 -12.22 25.20
CA ILE A 251 -3.31 -11.48 23.96
C ILE A 251 -4.55 -12.08 23.31
N ASP A 252 -5.43 -11.23 22.76
CA ASP A 252 -6.54 -11.68 21.93
C ASP A 252 -6.00 -12.23 20.58
N ASN A 253 -6.71 -13.14 19.97
CA ASN A 253 -6.37 -13.72 18.67
C ASN A 253 -7.57 -13.75 17.71
N LYS A 254 -8.57 -12.91 17.96
CA LYS A 254 -9.66 -12.69 17.03
C LYS A 254 -9.18 -11.87 15.83
N PRO A 255 -9.73 -12.10 14.62
CA PRO A 255 -9.41 -11.28 13.47
C PRO A 255 -9.69 -9.79 13.71
N MET A 256 -8.76 -8.92 13.34
CA MET A 256 -8.98 -7.48 13.33
C MET A 256 -10.06 -7.10 12.30
N TYR A 257 -10.65 -5.93 12.48
CA TYR A 257 -11.69 -5.33 11.61
C TYR A 257 -13.03 -6.07 11.60
N THR A 258 -13.22 -7.10 12.42
CA THR A 258 -14.53 -7.72 12.63
C THR A 258 -15.43 -6.84 13.52
N PRO A 259 -16.77 -7.00 13.45
CA PRO A 259 -17.66 -6.29 14.37
C PRO A 259 -17.33 -6.50 15.84
N GLU A 260 -16.88 -7.70 16.22
CA GLU A 260 -16.48 -8.06 17.59
C GLU A 260 -15.21 -7.33 18.01
N TRP A 261 -14.23 -7.23 17.14
CA TRP A 261 -13.00 -6.49 17.39
C TRP A 261 -13.26 -4.98 17.49
N ASN A 262 -14.10 -4.42 16.60
CA ASN A 262 -14.52 -3.04 16.66
C ASN A 262 -15.27 -2.71 17.95
N ALA A 263 -16.15 -3.62 18.43
CA ALA A 263 -16.82 -3.48 19.71
C ALA A 263 -15.83 -3.45 20.87
N ALA A 264 -14.78 -4.30 20.84
CA ALA A 264 -13.75 -4.34 21.87
C ALA A 264 -12.90 -3.05 21.94
N LEU A 265 -12.67 -2.35 20.83
CA LEU A 265 -12.06 -1.02 20.82
C LEU A 265 -12.95 0.02 21.54
N ASN A 266 -14.27 -0.06 21.36
CA ASN A 266 -15.23 0.86 21.95
C ASN A 266 -15.40 0.64 23.46
N ASP A 267 -15.60 -0.59 23.89
CA ASP A 267 -15.89 -0.93 25.30
C ASP A 267 -14.60 -1.00 26.16
N GLY A 268 -13.42 -1.01 25.53
CA GLY A 268 -12.13 -0.99 26.19
C GLY A 268 -11.60 -2.38 26.56
N THR A 269 -12.23 -3.45 26.12
CA THR A 269 -11.64 -4.80 26.26
C THR A 269 -10.44 -5.00 25.36
N GLN A 270 -10.29 -4.21 24.30
CA GLN A 270 -9.08 -4.03 23.52
C GLN A 270 -8.42 -2.70 23.93
N ALA A 271 -7.41 -2.78 24.80
CA ALA A 271 -6.80 -1.59 25.43
C ALA A 271 -5.62 -1.00 24.64
N GLY A 272 -5.11 -1.70 23.66
CA GLY A 272 -4.03 -1.25 22.80
C GLY A 272 -4.06 -1.92 21.44
N TRP A 273 -3.32 -1.34 20.50
CA TRP A 273 -3.23 -1.81 19.13
C TRP A 273 -1.86 -1.46 18.54
N VAL A 274 -1.06 -2.45 18.21
CA VAL A 274 0.12 -2.27 17.37
C VAL A 274 -0.38 -2.11 15.94
N SER A 275 -0.27 -0.94 15.40
CA SER A 275 -0.83 -0.54 14.11
C SER A 275 0.14 0.34 13.33
N ALA A 276 -0.36 1.13 12.42
CA ALA A 276 0.41 2.10 11.66
C ALA A 276 -0.24 3.48 11.69
N ILE A 277 0.43 4.47 11.14
CA ILE A 277 0.05 5.89 11.20
C ILE A 277 -1.38 6.19 10.67
N TRP A 278 -1.95 5.31 9.86
CA TRP A 278 -3.33 5.42 9.36
C TRP A 278 -4.41 4.98 10.39
N ALA A 279 -3.99 4.43 11.56
CA ALA A 279 -4.92 3.99 12.60
C ALA A 279 -5.91 5.06 13.09
N PRO A 280 -5.59 6.36 13.15
CA PRO A 280 -6.56 7.39 13.53
C PRO A 280 -7.85 7.38 12.70
N GLY A 281 -7.74 7.16 11.39
CA GLY A 281 -8.90 7.06 10.50
C GLY A 281 -9.77 5.84 10.80
N VAL A 282 -9.16 4.70 11.08
CA VAL A 282 -9.85 3.45 11.45
C VAL A 282 -10.54 3.60 12.81
N LEU A 283 -9.84 4.17 13.81
CA LEU A 283 -10.40 4.42 15.13
C LEU A 283 -11.57 5.41 15.08
N ALA A 284 -11.45 6.48 14.30
CA ALA A 284 -12.53 7.45 14.10
C ALA A 284 -13.79 6.82 13.47
N GLY A 285 -13.60 5.88 12.52
CA GLY A 285 -14.70 5.18 11.86
C GLY A 285 -15.34 4.07 12.70
N ASN A 286 -14.56 3.36 13.51
CA ASN A 286 -15.01 2.14 14.20
C ASN A 286 -15.15 2.28 15.72
N ALA A 287 -14.52 3.30 16.32
CA ALA A 287 -14.51 3.52 17.77
C ALA A 287 -14.72 5.00 18.12
N ALA A 288 -15.62 5.70 17.42
CA ALA A 288 -15.86 7.13 17.51
C ALA A 288 -16.08 7.65 18.94
N ASP A 289 -16.79 6.89 19.80
CA ASP A 289 -17.08 7.24 21.19
C ASP A 289 -15.84 7.23 22.10
N THR A 290 -14.70 6.81 21.57
CA THR A 290 -13.41 6.78 22.27
C THR A 290 -12.45 7.91 21.86
N GLN A 291 -12.93 8.88 21.08
CA GLN A 291 -12.16 10.07 20.73
C GLN A 291 -11.56 10.73 21.96
N GLY A 292 -10.29 11.09 21.91
CA GLY A 292 -9.54 11.71 23.01
C GLY A 292 -9.18 10.75 24.15
N LYS A 293 -9.45 9.44 24.04
CA LYS A 293 -9.04 8.43 25.03
C LYS A 293 -7.81 7.63 24.59
N TRP A 294 -7.37 7.80 23.37
CA TRP A 294 -6.22 7.09 22.81
C TRP A 294 -4.99 7.99 22.75
N LYS A 295 -3.83 7.37 22.83
CA LYS A 295 -2.53 7.97 22.51
C LYS A 295 -1.73 7.05 21.61
N MET A 296 -0.77 7.64 20.92
CA MET A 296 0.22 6.94 20.11
C MET A 296 1.59 7.05 20.76
N ALA A 297 2.38 6.00 20.68
CA ALA A 297 3.78 5.91 21.09
C ALA A 297 4.59 5.13 20.04
N PRO A 298 5.94 5.24 20.04
CA PRO A 298 6.77 4.33 19.26
C PRO A 298 6.45 2.87 19.57
N MET A 299 6.64 1.98 18.58
CA MET A 299 6.55 0.53 18.82
C MET A 299 7.51 0.11 19.94
N PRO A 300 7.13 -0.85 20.79
CA PRO A 300 8.07 -1.46 21.72
C PRO A 300 9.29 -2.00 20.97
N GLN A 301 10.47 -1.83 21.54
CA GLN A 301 11.74 -2.22 20.92
C GLN A 301 12.21 -3.59 21.42
N TRP A 302 13.02 -4.27 20.62
CA TRP A 302 13.58 -5.57 21.03
C TRP A 302 14.64 -5.45 22.11
N ASN A 303 15.38 -4.34 22.12
CA ASN A 303 16.31 -4.01 23.20
C ASN A 303 16.10 -2.55 23.63
N ALA A 304 16.38 -2.26 24.90
CA ALA A 304 16.30 -0.90 25.38
C ALA A 304 17.30 0.00 24.63
N GLY A 305 16.80 1.13 24.13
CA GLY A 305 17.59 2.10 23.36
C GLY A 305 17.68 1.86 21.86
N ASP A 306 17.12 0.76 21.36
CA ASP A 306 16.91 0.59 19.92
C ASP A 306 15.91 1.64 19.41
N ASN A 307 15.97 1.95 18.09
CA ASN A 307 15.01 2.82 17.43
C ASN A 307 14.73 2.22 16.03
N ALA A 308 13.79 1.29 15.97
CA ALA A 308 13.40 0.60 14.76
C ALA A 308 11.88 0.46 14.67
N THR A 309 11.35 0.61 13.47
CA THR A 309 9.95 0.26 13.17
C THR A 309 9.86 -0.43 11.81
N GLY A 310 8.72 -1.05 11.55
CA GLY A 310 8.38 -1.57 10.23
C GLY A 310 7.32 -0.72 9.57
N ASN A 311 6.93 -1.13 8.37
CA ASN A 311 5.78 -0.58 7.65
C ASN A 311 4.64 -1.60 7.61
N TRP A 312 3.42 -1.12 7.80
CA TRP A 312 2.22 -1.87 7.52
C TRP A 312 1.32 -1.07 6.59
N GLY A 313 1.20 -1.53 5.34
CA GLY A 313 0.54 -0.78 4.27
C GLY A 313 1.43 0.30 3.68
N GLY A 314 0.80 1.36 3.27
CA GLY A 314 1.36 2.36 2.37
C GLY A 314 1.10 1.98 0.91
N SER A 315 0.84 2.99 0.09
CA SER A 315 0.40 2.80 -1.29
C SER A 315 0.95 3.84 -2.25
N ALA A 316 0.86 3.51 -3.52
CA ALA A 316 1.12 4.39 -4.64
C ALA A 316 -0.13 4.51 -5.52
N THR A 317 -0.17 5.54 -6.35
CA THR A 317 -1.10 5.64 -7.47
C THR A 317 -0.39 5.17 -8.72
N SER A 318 -0.78 4.00 -9.21
CA SER A 318 -0.18 3.36 -10.38
C SER A 318 -1.04 3.53 -11.63
N VAL A 319 -0.41 3.64 -12.79
CA VAL A 319 -1.08 3.60 -14.10
C VAL A 319 -1.10 2.16 -14.58
N THR A 320 -2.24 1.67 -15.05
CA THR A 320 -2.34 0.29 -15.54
C THR A 320 -1.80 0.17 -16.98
N SER A 321 -1.31 -1.01 -17.33
CA SER A 321 -0.80 -1.29 -18.67
C SER A 321 -1.87 -1.23 -19.79
N GLN A 322 -3.15 -1.26 -19.42
CA GLN A 322 -4.27 -1.10 -20.37
C GLN A 322 -4.68 0.35 -20.61
N SER A 323 -4.18 1.32 -19.81
CA SER A 323 -4.48 2.73 -20.04
C SER A 323 -3.90 3.18 -21.38
N LYS A 324 -4.71 3.89 -22.13
CA LYS A 324 -4.32 4.53 -23.41
C LYS A 324 -3.90 5.99 -23.20
N ASN A 325 -4.04 6.49 -21.97
CA ASN A 325 -3.87 7.88 -21.60
C ASN A 325 -2.76 8.02 -20.54
N VAL A 326 -1.63 7.33 -20.71
CA VAL A 326 -0.56 7.22 -19.69
C VAL A 326 -0.07 8.59 -19.23
N GLU A 327 0.15 9.56 -20.15
CA GLU A 327 0.60 10.90 -19.77
C GLU A 327 -0.43 11.65 -18.91
N ALA A 328 -1.70 11.63 -19.32
CA ALA A 328 -2.77 12.29 -18.56
C ALA A 328 -2.99 11.65 -17.20
N ALA A 329 -2.94 10.31 -17.12
CA ALA A 329 -3.02 9.55 -15.89
C ALA A 329 -1.84 9.86 -14.95
N THR A 330 -0.62 9.89 -15.48
CA THR A 330 0.58 10.24 -14.72
C THR A 330 0.51 11.67 -14.17
N LYS A 331 0.00 12.61 -14.98
CA LYS A 331 -0.19 14.00 -14.54
C LYS A 331 -1.15 14.10 -13.37
N PHE A 332 -2.28 13.38 -13.41
CA PHE A 332 -3.20 13.30 -12.28
C PHE A 332 -2.55 12.66 -11.05
N ALA A 333 -1.91 11.50 -11.21
CA ALA A 333 -1.24 10.79 -10.11
C ALA A 333 -0.17 11.66 -9.44
N THR A 334 0.64 12.37 -10.22
CA THR A 334 1.66 13.30 -9.70
C THR A 334 1.00 14.43 -8.91
N TRP A 335 0.02 15.13 -9.49
CA TRP A 335 -0.67 16.22 -8.81
C TRP A 335 -1.34 15.73 -7.51
N MET A 336 -2.03 14.60 -7.56
CA MET A 336 -2.73 14.07 -6.39
C MET A 336 -1.80 13.80 -5.21
N ASN A 337 -0.60 13.31 -5.49
CA ASN A 337 0.32 12.85 -4.45
C ASN A 337 1.39 13.88 -4.06
N THR A 338 1.51 15.02 -4.77
CA THR A 338 2.57 16.02 -4.51
C THR A 338 2.08 17.47 -4.50
N SER A 339 0.83 17.76 -4.87
CA SER A 339 0.32 19.13 -4.72
C SER A 339 -0.19 19.37 -3.31
N GLN A 340 0.11 20.55 -2.74
CA GLN A 340 -0.31 20.88 -1.38
C GLN A 340 -1.83 20.80 -1.21
N ASP A 341 -2.62 21.25 -2.20
CA ASP A 341 -4.08 21.19 -2.16
C ASP A 341 -4.59 19.75 -2.03
N ALA A 342 -4.07 18.84 -2.85
CA ALA A 342 -4.46 17.44 -2.81
C ALA A 342 -3.99 16.75 -1.51
N VAL A 343 -2.74 16.98 -1.11
CA VAL A 343 -2.15 16.43 0.13
C VAL A 343 -2.95 16.88 1.35
N ASN A 344 -3.36 18.15 1.43
CA ASN A 344 -4.21 18.65 2.50
C ASN A 344 -5.57 17.92 2.56
N ILE A 345 -6.18 17.63 1.41
CA ILE A 345 -7.44 16.88 1.34
C ILE A 345 -7.22 15.42 1.78
N LEU A 346 -6.15 14.77 1.29
CA LEU A 346 -5.80 13.39 1.65
C LEU A 346 -5.62 13.22 3.17
N VAL A 347 -4.96 14.16 3.82
CA VAL A 347 -4.79 14.15 5.28
C VAL A 347 -6.12 14.45 5.98
N ALA A 348 -6.80 15.55 5.62
CA ALA A 348 -7.98 16.02 6.35
C ALA A 348 -9.20 15.10 6.19
N LYS A 349 -9.37 14.47 5.04
CA LYS A 349 -10.52 13.63 4.68
C LYS A 349 -10.20 12.14 4.66
N GLY A 350 -8.98 11.78 4.22
CA GLY A 350 -8.53 10.41 4.12
C GLY A 350 -7.87 9.89 5.40
N GLY A 351 -7.35 10.78 6.24
CA GLY A 351 -6.54 10.39 7.40
C GLY A 351 -5.21 9.73 7.00
N LEU A 352 -4.76 9.99 5.76
CA LEU A 352 -3.53 9.42 5.23
C LEU A 352 -2.30 10.14 5.78
N TYR A 353 -1.20 9.42 5.92
CA TYR A 353 0.11 10.00 6.17
C TYR A 353 0.84 10.13 4.82
N PRO A 354 0.91 11.35 4.26
CA PRO A 354 1.36 11.52 2.88
C PRO A 354 2.82 11.11 2.72
N ALA A 355 3.14 10.46 1.60
CA ALA A 355 4.51 10.11 1.27
C ALA A 355 5.34 11.32 0.84
N ASP A 356 4.68 12.39 0.36
CA ASP A 356 5.29 13.64 -0.10
C ASP A 356 5.91 14.43 1.08
N LEU A 357 7.23 14.41 1.19
CA LEU A 357 7.95 15.09 2.28
C LEU A 357 7.72 16.61 2.34
N PRO A 358 7.74 17.35 1.20
CA PRO A 358 7.41 18.78 1.21
C PRO A 358 5.99 19.07 1.70
N GLY A 359 5.01 18.29 1.29
CA GLY A 359 3.61 18.48 1.64
C GLY A 359 3.27 18.18 3.10
N GLN A 360 4.08 17.34 3.77
CA GLN A 360 3.86 16.98 5.18
C GLN A 360 3.86 18.20 6.11
N ALA A 361 4.75 19.17 5.89
CA ALA A 361 4.97 20.28 6.83
C ALA A 361 3.69 21.10 7.12
N GLU A 362 2.85 21.33 6.11
CA GLU A 362 1.57 22.03 6.26
C GLU A 362 0.46 21.07 6.66
N ALA A 363 0.33 19.94 5.94
CA ALA A 363 -0.77 19.01 6.12
C ALA A 363 -0.79 18.36 7.51
N LEU A 364 0.37 18.16 8.13
CA LEU A 364 0.54 17.53 9.45
C LEU A 364 0.73 18.56 10.58
N SER A 365 0.35 19.82 10.39
CA SER A 365 0.54 20.90 11.35
C SER A 365 -0.35 20.81 12.60
N ALA A 366 -1.43 20.02 12.55
CA ALA A 366 -2.32 19.79 13.69
C ALA A 366 -2.58 18.28 13.84
N PRO A 367 -2.74 17.77 15.08
CA PRO A 367 -2.98 16.36 15.32
C PRO A 367 -4.31 15.91 14.65
N PRO A 368 -4.48 14.60 14.37
CA PRO A 368 -5.76 14.09 13.92
C PRO A 368 -6.88 14.45 14.90
N ALA A 369 -8.07 14.81 14.40
CA ALA A 369 -9.20 15.19 15.24
C ALA A 369 -9.57 14.14 16.30
N PHE A 370 -9.24 12.88 16.05
CA PHE A 370 -9.46 11.77 17.00
C PHE A 370 -8.49 11.79 18.19
N PHE A 371 -7.32 12.47 18.07
CA PHE A 371 -6.27 12.58 19.08
C PHE A 371 -6.08 14.01 19.62
N PRO A 372 -7.16 14.70 20.09
CA PRO A 372 -7.05 16.09 20.56
C PRO A 372 -6.19 16.22 21.82
N ASN A 373 -5.95 15.11 22.53
CA ASN A 373 -5.14 15.00 23.73
C ASN A 373 -3.64 14.77 23.44
N GLN A 374 -3.22 14.74 22.17
CA GLN A 374 -1.82 14.51 21.77
C GLN A 374 -1.39 15.54 20.71
N PRO A 375 -1.05 16.78 21.11
CA PRO A 375 -0.70 17.84 20.17
C PRO A 375 0.59 17.58 19.38
N ASP A 376 1.47 16.74 19.89
CA ASP A 376 2.74 16.31 19.28
C ASP A 376 2.60 15.03 18.41
N PHE A 377 1.37 14.60 18.09
CA PHE A 377 1.09 13.37 17.36
C PHE A 377 1.96 13.22 16.11
N TYR A 378 1.85 14.17 15.18
CA TYR A 378 2.59 14.08 13.91
C TYR A 378 4.09 14.35 14.05
N THR A 379 4.53 15.13 15.06
CA THR A 379 5.96 15.26 15.34
C THR A 379 6.55 13.92 15.75
N THR A 380 5.87 13.21 16.65
CA THR A 380 6.26 11.85 17.08
C THR A 380 6.22 10.87 15.91
N ALA A 381 5.14 10.88 15.11
CA ALA A 381 5.01 10.03 13.94
C ALA A 381 6.12 10.25 12.90
N THR A 382 6.49 11.51 12.66
CA THR A 382 7.59 11.85 11.74
C THR A 382 8.94 11.32 12.24
N ASP A 383 9.18 11.34 13.54
CA ASP A 383 10.41 10.78 14.12
C ASP A 383 10.41 9.24 14.04
N ILE A 384 9.27 8.61 14.25
CA ILE A 384 9.10 7.16 14.07
C ILE A 384 9.35 6.76 12.60
N ALA A 385 8.79 7.51 11.64
CA ALA A 385 8.94 7.23 10.22
C ALA A 385 10.42 7.18 9.76
N LYS A 386 11.29 7.95 10.39
CA LYS A 386 12.75 7.94 10.11
C LYS A 386 13.43 6.65 10.53
N SER A 387 12.79 5.83 11.36
CA SER A 387 13.35 4.59 11.91
C SER A 387 12.85 3.33 11.22
N VAL A 388 12.09 3.48 10.13
CA VAL A 388 11.61 2.35 9.31
C VAL A 388 12.80 1.58 8.75
N GLN A 389 12.81 0.27 9.00
CA GLN A 389 13.86 -0.62 8.53
C GLN A 389 13.65 -0.97 7.05
N PRO A 390 14.71 -1.24 6.28
CA PRO A 390 14.58 -1.70 4.90
C PRO A 390 13.86 -3.05 4.84
N PHE A 391 13.09 -3.26 3.76
CA PHE A 391 12.42 -4.53 3.49
C PHE A 391 12.20 -4.69 1.99
N THR A 392 12.46 -5.89 1.47
CA THR A 392 12.25 -6.22 0.07
C THR A 392 11.05 -7.16 -0.08
N TYR A 393 10.14 -6.82 -0.99
CA TYR A 393 9.03 -7.67 -1.40
C TYR A 393 9.37 -8.40 -2.71
N GLY A 394 9.02 -9.69 -2.77
CA GLY A 394 9.23 -10.51 -3.97
C GLY A 394 8.02 -10.54 -4.90
N PRO A 395 8.20 -11.13 -6.10
CA PRO A 395 7.16 -11.15 -7.13
C PRO A 395 5.92 -11.99 -6.76
N ASN A 396 6.06 -12.89 -5.79
CA ASN A 396 5.00 -13.78 -5.33
C ASN A 396 4.53 -13.52 -3.89
N VAL A 397 4.56 -12.27 -3.46
CA VAL A 397 4.12 -11.87 -2.11
C VAL A 397 2.69 -12.35 -1.79
N ASN A 398 1.81 -12.42 -2.79
CA ASN A 398 0.44 -12.90 -2.60
C ASN A 398 0.39 -14.38 -2.16
N VAL A 399 1.31 -15.22 -2.65
CA VAL A 399 1.43 -16.62 -2.23
C VAL A 399 1.91 -16.69 -0.79
N ALA A 400 2.93 -15.92 -0.44
CA ALA A 400 3.43 -15.82 0.93
C ALA A 400 2.32 -15.37 1.90
N PHE A 401 1.55 -14.33 1.54
CA PHE A 401 0.46 -13.79 2.37
C PHE A 401 -0.70 -14.78 2.51
N SER A 402 -1.05 -15.47 1.43
CA SER A 402 -2.06 -16.54 1.49
C SER A 402 -1.61 -17.69 2.39
N ALA A 403 -0.34 -18.10 2.28
CA ALA A 403 0.24 -19.12 3.15
C ALA A 403 0.28 -18.68 4.62
N TYR A 404 0.58 -17.40 4.89
CA TYR A 404 0.47 -16.82 6.24
C TYR A 404 -0.94 -17.01 6.80
N ASN A 405 -1.95 -16.51 6.09
CA ASN A 405 -3.34 -16.56 6.56
C ASN A 405 -3.78 -17.99 6.88
N ASP A 406 -3.40 -18.95 6.05
CA ASP A 406 -3.73 -20.37 6.24
C ASP A 406 -2.96 -21.01 7.42
N GLN A 407 -1.66 -20.80 7.51
CA GLN A 407 -0.82 -21.49 8.48
C GLN A 407 -0.87 -20.82 9.86
N PHE A 408 -0.79 -19.50 9.93
CA PHE A 408 -0.90 -18.77 11.19
C PHE A 408 -2.33 -18.78 11.73
N GLY A 409 -3.36 -18.89 10.88
CA GLY A 409 -4.74 -19.15 11.30
C GLY A 409 -4.82 -20.44 12.13
N LYS A 410 -4.28 -21.54 11.60
CA LYS A 410 -4.21 -22.84 12.32
C LYS A 410 -3.37 -22.76 13.59
N ALA A 411 -2.24 -22.02 13.55
CA ALA A 411 -1.38 -21.84 14.72
C ALA A 411 -2.10 -21.11 15.85
N ALA A 412 -2.79 -19.99 15.54
CA ALA A 412 -3.55 -19.22 16.50
C ALA A 412 -4.74 -20.01 17.10
N GLU A 413 -5.45 -20.80 16.29
CA GLU A 413 -6.50 -21.70 16.77
C GLU A 413 -5.97 -22.77 17.72
N SER A 414 -4.75 -23.31 17.45
CA SER A 414 -4.13 -24.33 18.29
C SER A 414 -3.73 -23.81 19.66
N LYS A 415 -3.49 -22.49 19.78
CA LYS A 415 -2.95 -21.82 20.98
C LYS A 415 -1.65 -22.45 21.49
N LYS A 416 -0.77 -22.91 20.59
CA LYS A 416 0.53 -23.48 20.92
C LYS A 416 1.63 -22.65 20.29
N ALA A 417 2.57 -22.14 21.10
CA ALA A 417 3.69 -21.33 20.62
C ALA A 417 4.51 -22.04 19.52
N SER A 418 4.76 -23.34 19.67
CA SER A 418 5.50 -24.12 18.67
C SER A 418 4.83 -24.19 17.30
N ALA A 419 3.50 -24.03 17.22
CA ALA A 419 2.78 -24.04 15.96
C ALA A 419 3.09 -22.80 15.11
N PHE A 420 3.48 -21.68 15.72
CA PHE A 420 3.84 -20.44 15.02
C PHE A 420 5.15 -20.59 14.24
N LEU A 421 6.15 -21.29 14.81
CA LEU A 421 7.38 -21.59 14.08
C LEU A 421 7.12 -22.56 12.92
N THR A 422 6.28 -23.59 13.15
CA THR A 422 5.88 -24.52 12.09
C THR A 422 5.16 -23.78 10.94
N ALA A 423 4.28 -22.82 11.28
CA ALA A 423 3.58 -21.99 10.31
C ALA A 423 4.56 -21.17 9.47
N LEU A 424 5.58 -20.57 10.10
CA LEU A 424 6.61 -19.79 9.42
C LEU A 424 7.40 -20.62 8.41
N THR A 425 7.87 -21.81 8.80
CA THR A 425 8.57 -22.74 7.91
C THR A 425 7.68 -23.20 6.75
N ALA A 426 6.39 -23.45 7.00
CA ALA A 426 5.46 -23.81 5.94
C ALA A 426 5.22 -22.66 4.94
N MET A 427 5.18 -21.42 5.44
CA MET A 427 5.09 -20.21 4.62
C MET A 427 6.34 -20.03 3.73
N GLN A 428 7.56 -20.20 4.31
CA GLN A 428 8.82 -20.20 3.58
C GLN A 428 8.77 -21.20 2.42
N LYS A 429 8.44 -22.46 2.73
CA LYS A 429 8.36 -23.50 1.72
C LYS A 429 7.38 -23.20 0.60
N ALA A 430 6.18 -22.75 0.93
CA ALA A 430 5.16 -22.41 -0.08
C ALA A 430 5.63 -21.31 -1.03
N THR A 431 6.34 -20.32 -0.48
CA THR A 431 6.87 -19.17 -1.27
C THR A 431 7.99 -19.62 -2.19
N VAL A 432 8.93 -20.43 -1.73
CA VAL A 432 10.03 -21.00 -2.53
C VAL A 432 9.48 -21.90 -3.64
N ASP A 433 8.59 -22.84 -3.28
CA ASP A 433 7.98 -23.77 -4.25
C ASP A 433 7.28 -23.01 -5.40
N ASP A 434 6.58 -21.91 -5.09
CA ASP A 434 5.88 -21.13 -6.10
C ASP A 434 6.84 -20.38 -7.03
N LEU A 435 7.92 -19.78 -6.52
CA LEU A 435 8.94 -19.14 -7.36
C LEU A 435 9.54 -20.16 -8.34
N LEU A 436 9.94 -21.32 -7.84
CA LEU A 436 10.51 -22.39 -8.67
C LEU A 436 9.52 -22.88 -9.73
N ASN A 437 8.23 -23.08 -9.36
CA ASN A 437 7.18 -23.48 -10.29
C ASN A 437 6.87 -22.42 -11.34
N SER A 438 7.09 -21.15 -11.00
CA SER A 438 6.93 -20.00 -11.90
C SER A 438 8.16 -19.77 -12.79
N GLY A 439 9.22 -20.59 -12.65
CA GLY A 439 10.41 -20.55 -13.48
C GLY A 439 11.48 -19.57 -13.03
N PHE A 440 11.35 -19.01 -11.84
CA PHE A 440 12.42 -18.18 -11.24
C PHE A 440 13.56 -19.05 -10.71
N THR A 441 14.77 -18.52 -10.77
CA THR A 441 15.91 -19.10 -10.05
C THR A 441 15.84 -18.67 -8.59
N VAL A 442 16.00 -19.59 -7.67
CA VAL A 442 16.02 -19.33 -6.21
C VAL A 442 17.33 -19.85 -5.63
N ASP A 443 18.03 -19.00 -4.87
CA ASP A 443 19.18 -19.39 -4.07
C ASP A 443 18.69 -20.14 -2.81
N GLU A 444 19.31 -21.30 -2.51
CA GLU A 444 19.06 -22.10 -1.31
C GLU A 444 19.91 -21.64 -0.11
#